data_65cf4f38285de5078b1f251bfc1f0464
#
_entry.id   65cf4f38285de5078b1f251bfc1f0464
#
_cell.length_a   1.000
_cell.length_b   1.000
_cell.length_c   1.000
_cell.angle_alpha   90.00
_cell.angle_beta   90.00
_cell.angle_gamma   90.00
#
_symmetry.space_group_name_H-M   'P 1'
#
loop_
_entity.id
_entity.type
_entity.pdbx_description
1 polymer ?
#
loop_
_entity_poly.entity_id
_entity_poly.type
_entity_poly.pdbx_seq_one_letter_code
_entity_poly.pdbx_strand_id
1 'polypeptide(L)'
;NLQDPKKVSKIVESEFGFHIIQLIEKRGDRINTRHILLKPKVNEKDLTSARARLDSIADDIRKNKFSFDEAASIISHDKDTRNNHGLMPNPQTNTSKFEMQQLPQEIAKVVDGMNVGEISKAFTMVNEKDGKEVCAIVKLKSRINGHKATITDDYQNLKEIVMDKRREEMLEKWIVEKQKHTYVRINDNWKNCSFKYPGWIKD
;
A
#
# COMPACT_ATOMS: atom_id res chain seq x y z
N ASN A 1 -16.77 13.66 -23.73
CA ASN A 1 -17.57 13.29 -24.90
C ASN A 1 -16.78 13.48 -26.20
N LEU A 2 -15.65 12.76 -26.34
CA LEU A 2 -14.90 12.69 -27.58
C LEU A 2 -15.59 11.69 -28.53
N GLN A 3 -16.13 12.19 -29.64
CA GLN A 3 -16.75 11.35 -30.66
C GLN A 3 -15.93 11.31 -31.97
N ASP A 4 -15.04 12.28 -32.16
CA ASP A 4 -14.24 12.43 -33.38
C ASP A 4 -12.78 11.99 -33.12
N PRO A 5 -12.26 10.96 -33.82
CA PRO A 5 -10.87 10.50 -33.65
C PRO A 5 -9.81 11.55 -34.01
N LYS A 6 -10.17 12.59 -34.76
CA LYS A 6 -9.25 13.67 -35.14
C LYS A 6 -9.12 14.76 -34.07
N LYS A 7 -10.02 14.79 -33.10
CA LYS A 7 -10.05 15.81 -32.04
C LYS A 7 -9.39 15.31 -30.77
N VAL A 8 -8.71 16.21 -30.08
CA VAL A 8 -8.20 16.00 -28.73
C VAL A 8 -9.15 16.65 -27.71
N SER A 9 -9.16 16.14 -26.50
CA SER A 9 -9.95 16.72 -25.40
C SER A 9 -9.44 18.11 -25.03
N LYS A 10 -10.27 18.86 -24.33
CA LYS A 10 -9.78 19.91 -23.43
C LYS A 10 -8.93 19.25 -22.35
N ILE A 11 -8.21 20.06 -21.56
CA ILE A 11 -7.47 19.57 -20.39
C ILE A 11 -8.47 18.94 -19.43
N VAL A 12 -8.22 17.67 -19.07
CA VAL A 12 -8.98 16.93 -18.08
C VAL A 12 -8.10 16.76 -16.85
N GLU A 13 -8.58 17.26 -15.71
CA GLU A 13 -7.90 17.13 -14.43
C GLU A 13 -8.34 15.84 -13.73
N SER A 14 -7.37 15.13 -13.18
CA SER A 14 -7.57 13.95 -12.34
C SER A 14 -6.61 13.97 -11.14
N GLU A 15 -6.78 13.06 -10.23
CA GLU A 15 -5.83 12.89 -9.10
C GLU A 15 -4.39 12.59 -9.56
N PHE A 16 -4.20 12.07 -10.78
CA PHE A 16 -2.88 11.79 -11.36
C PHE A 16 -2.24 12.99 -12.06
N GLY A 17 -2.97 14.06 -12.34
CA GLY A 17 -2.51 15.26 -13.02
C GLY A 17 -3.42 15.72 -14.15
N PHE A 18 -2.85 16.43 -15.11
CA PHE A 18 -3.55 17.00 -16.26
C PHE A 18 -3.40 16.11 -17.49
N HIS A 19 -4.51 15.75 -18.10
CA HIS A 19 -4.56 14.87 -19.26
C HIS A 19 -5.06 15.61 -20.50
N ILE A 20 -4.44 15.33 -21.65
CA ILE A 20 -4.99 15.62 -22.96
C ILE A 20 -5.24 14.26 -23.62
N ILE A 21 -6.48 13.97 -23.97
CA ILE A 21 -6.92 12.66 -24.43
C ILE A 21 -7.33 12.73 -25.89
N GLN A 22 -6.92 11.76 -26.69
CA GLN A 22 -7.37 11.57 -28.06
C GLN A 22 -8.08 10.21 -28.20
N LEU A 23 -9.24 10.23 -28.80
CA LEU A 23 -9.95 9.03 -29.20
C LEU A 23 -9.24 8.45 -30.45
N ILE A 24 -8.88 7.17 -30.42
CA ILE A 24 -8.36 6.45 -31.59
C ILE A 24 -9.52 5.75 -32.29
N GLU A 25 -10.32 5.01 -31.52
CA GLU A 25 -11.41 4.19 -32.06
C GLU A 25 -12.47 3.95 -30.97
N LYS A 26 -13.71 3.84 -31.41
CA LYS A 26 -14.81 3.38 -30.57
C LYS A 26 -15.57 2.26 -31.31
N ARG A 27 -15.73 1.11 -30.66
CA ARG A 27 -16.50 -0.04 -31.14
C ARG A 27 -17.51 -0.44 -30.06
N GLY A 28 -18.76 0.01 -30.20
CA GLY A 28 -19.77 -0.18 -29.18
C GLY A 28 -19.35 0.44 -27.86
N ASP A 29 -19.26 -0.37 -26.79
CA ASP A 29 -18.86 0.04 -25.45
C ASP A 29 -17.34 0.05 -25.24
N ARG A 30 -16.56 -0.45 -26.21
CA ARG A 30 -15.09 -0.46 -26.13
C ARG A 30 -14.54 0.80 -26.74
N ILE A 31 -13.66 1.46 -25.99
CA ILE A 31 -13.02 2.73 -26.39
C ILE A 31 -11.50 2.53 -26.37
N ASN A 32 -10.86 2.83 -27.49
CA ASN A 32 -9.40 2.91 -27.58
C ASN A 32 -8.97 4.37 -27.58
N THR A 33 -8.15 4.75 -26.64
CA THR A 33 -7.69 6.13 -26.46
C THR A 33 -6.18 6.16 -26.21
N ARG A 34 -5.56 7.29 -26.57
CA ARG A 34 -4.22 7.65 -26.10
C ARG A 34 -4.28 8.97 -25.37
N HIS A 35 -3.38 9.17 -24.40
CA HIS A 35 -3.34 10.42 -23.66
C HIS A 35 -1.90 10.88 -23.41
N ILE A 36 -1.76 12.18 -23.20
CA ILE A 36 -0.56 12.81 -22.65
C ILE A 36 -0.91 13.19 -21.20
N LEU A 37 -0.10 12.72 -20.24
CA LEU A 37 -0.22 13.06 -18.84
C LEU A 37 0.90 14.02 -18.45
N LEU A 38 0.52 15.19 -17.93
CA LEU A 38 1.43 16.12 -17.30
C LEU A 38 1.18 16.14 -15.80
N LYS A 39 2.22 15.74 -15.05
CA LYS A 39 2.20 15.84 -13.58
C LYS A 39 2.87 17.16 -13.17
N PRO A 40 2.16 18.07 -12.46
CA PRO A 40 2.81 19.24 -11.92
C PRO A 40 3.88 18.82 -10.92
N LYS A 41 5.05 19.43 -11.00
CA LYS A 41 6.09 19.27 -9.96
C LYS A 41 5.71 20.09 -8.75
N VAL A 42 5.85 19.52 -7.57
CA VAL A 42 5.66 20.25 -6.32
C VAL A 42 6.80 21.25 -6.16
N ASN A 43 6.49 22.50 -5.81
CA ASN A 43 7.49 23.53 -5.63
C ASN A 43 8.06 23.42 -4.21
N GLU A 44 9.37 23.60 -4.05
CA GLU A 44 10.06 23.65 -2.75
C GLU A 44 9.44 24.66 -1.76
N LYS A 45 8.94 25.78 -2.26
CA LYS A 45 8.24 26.77 -1.42
C LYS A 45 6.94 26.23 -0.84
N ASP A 46 6.20 25.44 -1.63
CA ASP A 46 4.94 24.86 -1.19
C ASP A 46 5.19 23.76 -0.15
N LEU A 47 6.23 22.92 -0.34
CA LEU A 47 6.66 21.95 0.67
C LEU A 47 7.11 22.60 1.97
N THR A 48 7.86 23.71 1.89
CA THR A 48 8.29 24.45 3.06
C THR A 48 7.11 25.03 3.83
N SER A 49 6.15 25.62 3.14
CA SER A 49 4.92 26.15 3.73
C SER A 49 4.06 25.06 4.36
N ALA A 50 3.95 23.91 3.69
CA ALA A 50 3.22 22.75 4.20
C ALA A 50 3.86 22.18 5.45
N ARG A 51 5.20 22.06 5.48
CA ARG A 51 5.94 21.62 6.69
C ARG A 51 5.73 22.58 7.86
N ALA A 52 5.87 23.89 7.64
CA ALA A 52 5.65 24.90 8.68
C ALA A 52 4.22 24.83 9.24
N ARG A 53 3.22 24.62 8.38
CA ARG A 53 1.84 24.44 8.81
C ARG A 53 1.66 23.18 9.65
N LEU A 54 2.25 22.05 9.24
CA LEU A 54 2.18 20.79 9.99
C LEU A 54 2.91 20.89 11.33
N ASP A 55 4.05 21.58 11.39
CA ASP A 55 4.76 21.82 12.66
C ASP A 55 3.91 22.66 13.61
N SER A 56 3.21 23.68 13.12
CA SER A 56 2.26 24.45 13.93
C SER A 56 1.12 23.58 14.47
N ILE A 57 0.58 22.67 13.65
CA ILE A 57 -0.45 21.70 14.06
C ILE A 57 0.11 20.75 15.12
N ALA A 58 1.31 20.23 14.92
CA ALA A 58 1.98 19.37 15.90
C ALA A 58 2.18 20.06 17.24
N ASP A 59 2.55 21.35 17.22
CA ASP A 59 2.70 22.16 18.45
C ASP A 59 1.36 22.39 19.15
N ASP A 60 0.29 22.60 18.42
CA ASP A 60 -1.04 22.77 18.99
C ASP A 60 -1.54 21.47 19.63
N ILE A 61 -1.24 20.31 19.02
CA ILE A 61 -1.52 19.00 19.62
C ILE A 61 -0.69 18.79 20.90
N ARG A 62 0.62 19.14 20.89
CA ARG A 62 1.49 19.05 22.09
C ARG A 62 1.00 19.96 23.22
N LYS A 63 0.36 21.07 22.91
CA LYS A 63 -0.30 22.00 23.84
C LYS A 63 -1.71 21.56 24.26
N ASN A 64 -2.15 20.38 23.82
CA ASN A 64 -3.49 19.82 24.09
C ASN A 64 -4.65 20.72 23.64
N LYS A 65 -4.50 21.50 22.58
CA LYS A 65 -5.61 22.26 22.02
C LYS A 65 -6.64 21.34 21.33
N PHE A 66 -6.17 20.27 20.73
CA PHE A 66 -6.93 19.17 20.15
C PHE A 66 -6.06 17.91 20.09
N SER A 67 -6.68 16.75 19.92
CA SER A 67 -5.97 15.48 19.83
C SER A 67 -5.36 15.24 18.42
N PHE A 68 -4.39 14.34 18.34
CA PHE A 68 -3.85 13.88 17.05
C PHE A 68 -4.94 13.23 16.18
N ASP A 69 -5.81 12.47 16.80
CA ASP A 69 -6.90 11.75 16.14
C ASP A 69 -7.93 12.71 15.52
N GLU A 70 -8.27 13.79 16.21
CA GLU A 70 -9.12 14.88 15.69
C GLU A 70 -8.43 15.60 14.53
N ALA A 71 -7.14 15.95 14.68
CA ALA A 71 -6.37 16.59 13.61
C ALA A 71 -6.32 15.71 12.36
N ALA A 72 -6.06 14.42 12.52
CA ALA A 72 -6.03 13.47 11.41
C ALA A 72 -7.39 13.39 10.70
N SER A 73 -8.48 13.33 11.44
CA SER A 73 -9.84 13.22 10.88
C SER A 73 -10.30 14.46 10.13
N ILE A 74 -9.89 15.66 10.59
CA ILE A 74 -10.42 16.93 10.07
C ILE A 74 -9.44 17.56 9.05
N ILE A 75 -8.14 17.51 9.33
CA ILE A 75 -7.12 18.29 8.60
C ILE A 75 -6.40 17.43 7.56
N SER A 76 -6.25 16.11 7.79
CA SER A 76 -5.49 15.25 6.88
C SER A 76 -6.13 15.16 5.49
N HIS A 77 -5.30 15.23 4.46
CA HIS A 77 -5.69 14.97 3.07
C HIS A 77 -5.52 13.49 2.68
N ASP A 78 -4.91 12.68 3.54
CA ASP A 78 -4.78 11.25 3.30
C ASP A 78 -6.12 10.54 3.47
N LYS A 79 -6.68 10.09 2.37
CA LYS A 79 -8.01 9.43 2.33
C LYS A 79 -8.00 8.06 3.01
N ASP A 80 -6.85 7.40 3.07
CA ASP A 80 -6.75 6.04 3.60
C ASP A 80 -6.79 6.01 5.12
N THR A 81 -6.16 7.00 5.75
CA THR A 81 -6.03 7.04 7.22
C THR A 81 -6.95 8.06 7.88
N ARG A 82 -7.40 9.09 7.16
CA ARG A 82 -8.27 10.14 7.71
C ARG A 82 -9.52 9.60 8.41
N ASN A 83 -10.22 8.66 7.77
CA ASN A 83 -11.45 8.07 8.31
C ASN A 83 -11.18 7.07 9.46
N ASN A 84 -9.92 6.71 9.67
CA ASN A 84 -9.45 5.82 10.73
C ASN A 84 -8.61 6.59 11.77
N HIS A 85 -8.91 7.87 11.99
CA HIS A 85 -8.23 8.72 12.97
C HIS A 85 -6.71 8.76 12.83
N GLY A 86 -6.21 8.65 11.60
CA GLY A 86 -4.78 8.65 11.29
C GLY A 86 -4.07 7.31 11.53
N LEU A 87 -4.78 6.24 11.91
CA LEU A 87 -4.17 4.93 12.06
C LEU A 87 -3.81 4.34 10.70
N MET A 88 -2.54 3.98 10.52
CA MET A 88 -2.05 3.30 9.32
C MET A 88 -2.44 1.82 9.37
N PRO A 89 -3.17 1.30 8.39
CA PRO A 89 -3.44 -0.13 8.29
C PRO A 89 -2.24 -0.85 7.68
N ASN A 90 -1.80 -1.94 8.29
CA ASN A 90 -0.82 -2.84 7.72
C ASN A 90 -1.55 -3.82 6.78
N PRO A 91 -1.28 -3.77 5.45
CA PRO A 91 -2.00 -4.60 4.48
C PRO A 91 -1.68 -6.10 4.61
N GLN A 92 -0.58 -6.46 5.25
CA GLN A 92 -0.18 -7.86 5.43
C GLN A 92 -0.87 -8.52 6.63
N THR A 93 -1.06 -7.75 7.71
CA THR A 93 -1.56 -8.30 8.98
C THR A 93 -2.96 -7.81 9.36
N ASN A 94 -3.53 -6.88 8.57
CA ASN A 94 -4.82 -6.22 8.87
C ASN A 94 -4.88 -5.57 10.27
N THR A 95 -3.72 -5.19 10.81
CA THR A 95 -3.57 -4.50 12.10
C THR A 95 -2.97 -3.12 11.88
N SER A 96 -2.78 -2.35 12.93
CA SER A 96 -2.02 -1.08 12.92
C SER A 96 -0.58 -1.26 13.44
N LYS A 97 -0.10 -2.50 13.50
CA LYS A 97 1.27 -2.84 13.93
C LYS A 97 2.14 -3.10 12.70
N PHE A 98 3.34 -2.56 12.72
CA PHE A 98 4.31 -2.69 11.64
C PHE A 98 5.66 -3.14 12.21
N GLU A 99 6.33 -4.02 11.50
CA GLU A 99 7.77 -4.18 11.64
C GLU A 99 8.47 -2.99 10.95
N MET A 100 9.64 -2.60 11.42
CA MET A 100 10.37 -1.45 10.88
C MET A 100 10.62 -1.57 9.37
N GLN A 101 10.79 -2.79 8.86
CA GLN A 101 11.00 -3.09 7.44
C GLN A 101 9.75 -2.93 6.58
N GLN A 102 8.57 -2.95 7.18
CA GLN A 102 7.27 -2.82 6.50
C GLN A 102 6.83 -1.36 6.37
N LEU A 103 7.49 -0.44 7.09
CA LEU A 103 7.20 0.98 7.02
C LEU A 103 7.91 1.61 5.81
N PRO A 104 7.27 2.62 5.17
CA PRO A 104 7.99 3.50 4.24
C PRO A 104 9.27 4.03 4.86
N GLN A 105 10.34 4.11 4.07
CA GLN A 105 11.69 4.39 4.59
C GLN A 105 11.77 5.70 5.36
N GLU A 106 11.05 6.73 4.91
CA GLU A 106 11.01 8.04 5.55
C GLU A 106 10.33 7.99 6.92
N ILE A 107 9.23 7.23 7.01
CA ILE A 107 8.51 7.03 8.28
C ILE A 107 9.37 6.21 9.23
N ALA A 108 9.98 5.13 8.76
CA ALA A 108 10.84 4.28 9.57
C ALA A 108 12.00 5.08 10.21
N LYS A 109 12.69 5.92 9.43
CA LYS A 109 13.76 6.80 9.92
C LYS A 109 13.30 7.76 11.01
N VAL A 110 12.10 8.33 10.86
CA VAL A 110 11.54 9.26 11.84
C VAL A 110 11.13 8.53 13.11
N VAL A 111 10.43 7.41 12.98
CA VAL A 111 9.90 6.64 14.11
C VAL A 111 10.99 5.98 14.93
N ASP A 112 12.13 5.60 14.32
CA ASP A 112 13.23 4.91 15.00
C ASP A 112 13.72 5.68 16.24
N GLY A 113 13.87 7.00 16.12
CA GLY A 113 14.32 7.88 17.21
C GLY A 113 13.24 8.40 18.15
N MET A 114 11.95 8.01 17.97
CA MET A 114 10.83 8.56 18.74
C MET A 114 10.52 7.75 19.98
N ASN A 115 10.03 8.43 21.03
CA ASN A 115 9.45 7.79 22.20
C ASN A 115 7.94 7.52 22.01
N VAL A 116 7.38 6.56 22.75
CA VAL A 116 5.94 6.27 22.72
C VAL A 116 5.16 7.51 23.17
N GLY A 117 4.13 7.87 22.40
CA GLY A 117 3.31 9.07 22.60
C GLY A 117 3.86 10.33 21.93
N GLU A 118 5.09 10.32 21.46
CA GLU A 118 5.73 11.46 20.80
C GLU A 118 5.13 11.72 19.41
N ILE A 119 5.13 13.01 19.02
CA ILE A 119 4.75 13.47 17.69
C ILE A 119 6.00 14.00 17.00
N SER A 120 6.25 13.55 15.78
CA SER A 120 7.40 13.98 14.99
C SER A 120 7.34 15.46 14.62
N LYS A 121 8.46 15.99 14.14
CA LYS A 121 8.46 17.18 13.30
C LYS A 121 7.90 16.83 11.92
N ALA A 122 7.47 17.85 11.19
CA ALA A 122 7.03 17.66 9.82
C ALA A 122 8.19 17.22 8.92
N PHE A 123 7.96 16.19 8.13
CA PHE A 123 8.94 15.67 7.17
C PHE A 123 8.26 15.48 5.80
N THR A 124 9.10 15.35 4.77
CA THR A 124 8.63 15.07 3.40
C THR A 124 8.82 13.59 3.11
N MET A 125 7.84 12.99 2.46
CA MET A 125 7.88 11.62 1.99
C MET A 125 7.24 11.52 0.60
N VAL A 126 7.50 10.43 -0.11
CA VAL A 126 6.85 10.14 -1.38
C VAL A 126 5.66 9.23 -1.12
N ASN A 127 4.48 9.64 -1.56
CA ASN A 127 3.30 8.78 -1.52
C ASN A 127 3.45 7.67 -2.58
N GLU A 128 3.49 6.43 -2.14
CA GLU A 128 3.71 5.26 -3.01
C GLU A 128 2.61 5.07 -4.07
N LYS A 129 1.38 5.55 -3.81
CA LYS A 129 0.25 5.34 -4.72
C LYS A 129 0.30 6.23 -5.96
N ASP A 130 0.67 7.48 -5.80
CA ASP A 130 0.66 8.47 -6.89
C ASP A 130 2.05 9.05 -7.20
N GLY A 131 3.05 8.68 -6.40
CA GLY A 131 4.44 9.13 -6.55
C GLY A 131 4.63 10.63 -6.28
N LYS A 132 3.71 11.27 -5.56
CA LYS A 132 3.79 12.70 -5.20
C LYS A 132 4.54 12.88 -3.90
N GLU A 133 5.31 13.96 -3.83
CA GLU A 133 5.89 14.42 -2.58
C GLU A 133 4.79 15.03 -1.69
N VAL A 134 4.71 14.54 -0.47
CA VAL A 134 3.76 14.99 0.55
C VAL A 134 4.49 15.28 1.85
N CYS A 135 3.93 16.19 2.66
CA CYS A 135 4.42 16.44 4.00
C CYS A 135 3.58 15.68 5.02
N ALA A 136 4.21 15.09 6.01
CA ALA A 136 3.56 14.30 7.04
C ALA A 136 4.12 14.60 8.43
N ILE A 137 3.30 14.35 9.44
CA ILE A 137 3.68 14.18 10.83
C ILE A 137 3.19 12.81 11.29
N VAL A 138 3.92 12.15 12.16
CA VAL A 138 3.54 10.85 12.73
C VAL A 138 3.54 10.92 14.24
N LYS A 139 2.67 10.12 14.87
CA LYS A 139 2.65 9.90 16.30
C LYS A 139 2.92 8.42 16.56
N LEU A 140 3.93 8.14 17.39
CA LEU A 140 4.23 6.77 17.81
C LEU A 140 3.26 6.36 18.91
N LYS A 141 2.30 5.50 18.61
CA LYS A 141 1.25 5.07 19.57
C LYS A 141 1.77 4.02 20.54
N SER A 142 2.55 3.08 20.06
CA SER A 142 3.15 2.01 20.87
C SER A 142 4.42 1.49 20.21
N ARG A 143 5.32 0.95 21.01
CA ARG A 143 6.53 0.25 20.55
C ARG A 143 6.59 -1.10 21.27
N ILE A 144 6.73 -2.16 20.50
CA ILE A 144 6.90 -3.51 21.03
C ILE A 144 8.35 -3.88 20.72
N ASN A 145 9.13 -4.13 21.76
CA ASN A 145 10.50 -4.61 21.60
C ASN A 145 10.50 -6.04 21.08
N GLY A 146 11.56 -6.42 20.35
CA GLY A 146 11.71 -7.79 19.87
C GLY A 146 11.63 -8.77 21.05
N HIS A 147 10.75 -9.75 20.95
CA HIS A 147 10.54 -10.77 21.96
C HIS A 147 10.25 -12.12 21.28
N LYS A 148 10.40 -13.20 22.02
CA LYS A 148 9.97 -14.51 21.55
C LYS A 148 8.45 -14.53 21.48
N ALA A 149 7.91 -14.90 20.31
CA ALA A 149 6.47 -14.90 20.08
C ALA A 149 5.72 -15.70 21.17
N THR A 150 4.66 -15.08 21.70
CA THR A 150 3.77 -15.67 22.70
C THR A 150 2.35 -15.76 22.15
N ILE A 151 1.58 -16.74 22.67
CA ILE A 151 0.17 -16.88 22.27
C ILE A 151 -0.65 -15.65 22.69
N THR A 152 -0.28 -14.98 23.77
CA THR A 152 -1.02 -13.85 24.32
C THR A 152 -0.84 -12.61 23.46
N ASP A 153 0.40 -12.31 23.03
CA ASP A 153 0.73 -11.05 22.36
C ASP A 153 0.69 -11.17 20.84
N ASP A 154 0.99 -12.37 20.30
CA ASP A 154 1.18 -12.61 18.87
C ASP A 154 0.15 -13.58 18.27
N TYR A 155 -0.97 -13.79 18.94
CA TYR A 155 -1.97 -14.79 18.55
C TYR A 155 -2.37 -14.70 17.07
N GLN A 156 -2.60 -13.51 16.55
CA GLN A 156 -3.02 -13.34 15.14
C GLN A 156 -1.93 -13.77 14.16
N ASN A 157 -0.68 -13.34 14.41
CA ASN A 157 0.46 -13.72 13.58
C ASN A 157 0.70 -15.23 13.62
N LEU A 158 0.69 -15.81 14.82
CA LEU A 158 0.85 -17.26 15.00
C LEU A 158 -0.28 -18.04 14.34
N LYS A 159 -1.52 -17.56 14.45
CA LYS A 159 -2.68 -18.14 13.78
C LYS A 159 -2.52 -18.14 12.27
N GLU A 160 -2.11 -17.01 11.68
CA GLU A 160 -1.89 -16.91 10.23
C GLU A 160 -0.82 -17.89 9.75
N ILE A 161 0.33 -17.93 10.42
CA ILE A 161 1.41 -18.89 10.11
C ILE A 161 0.89 -20.34 10.13
N VAL A 162 0.14 -20.70 11.16
CA VAL A 162 -0.43 -22.05 11.28
C VAL A 162 -1.49 -22.31 10.20
N MET A 163 -2.32 -21.33 9.88
CA MET A 163 -3.33 -21.44 8.84
C MET A 163 -2.71 -21.60 7.46
N ASP A 164 -1.68 -20.84 7.16
CA ASP A 164 -0.98 -20.93 5.87
C ASP A 164 -0.29 -22.29 5.72
N LYS A 165 0.38 -22.75 6.76
CA LYS A 165 0.96 -24.11 6.76
C LYS A 165 -0.09 -25.19 6.52
N ARG A 166 -1.24 -25.11 7.19
CA ARG A 166 -2.36 -26.04 6.99
C ARG A 166 -2.94 -25.97 5.59
N ARG A 167 -3.06 -24.76 5.02
CA ARG A 167 -3.51 -24.57 3.62
C ARG A 167 -2.55 -25.24 2.65
N GLU A 168 -1.25 -25.06 2.86
CA GLU A 168 -0.22 -25.68 2.02
C GLU A 168 -0.27 -27.22 2.12
N GLU A 169 -0.34 -27.77 3.31
CA GLU A 169 -0.50 -29.20 3.53
C GLU A 169 -1.78 -29.76 2.90
N MET A 170 -2.89 -29.05 3.00
CA MET A 170 -4.15 -29.45 2.36
C MET A 170 -4.06 -29.38 0.84
N LEU A 171 -3.42 -28.34 0.30
CA LEU A 171 -3.22 -28.20 -1.14
C LEU A 171 -2.33 -29.35 -1.69
N GLU A 172 -1.26 -29.66 -1.00
CA GLU A 172 -0.40 -30.79 -1.37
C GLU A 172 -1.17 -32.11 -1.40
N LYS A 173 -1.92 -32.41 -0.36
CA LYS A 173 -2.77 -33.61 -0.30
C LYS A 173 -3.79 -33.64 -1.44
N TRP A 174 -4.43 -32.52 -1.69
CA TRP A 174 -5.41 -32.38 -2.77
C TRP A 174 -4.75 -32.59 -4.15
N ILE A 175 -3.57 -32.01 -4.39
CA ILE A 175 -2.85 -32.19 -5.65
C ILE A 175 -2.47 -33.65 -5.85
N VAL A 176 -1.89 -34.30 -4.83
CA VAL A 176 -1.54 -35.73 -4.88
C VAL A 176 -2.77 -36.59 -5.20
N GLU A 177 -3.92 -36.29 -4.60
CA GLU A 177 -5.15 -37.02 -4.88
C GLU A 177 -5.65 -36.78 -6.31
N LYS A 178 -5.59 -35.52 -6.78
CA LYS A 178 -5.96 -35.17 -8.16
C LYS A 178 -5.03 -35.79 -9.19
N GLN A 179 -3.74 -35.88 -8.91
CA GLN A 179 -2.76 -36.55 -9.79
C GLN A 179 -3.13 -38.02 -10.08
N LYS A 180 -3.72 -38.74 -9.12
CA LYS A 180 -4.14 -40.14 -9.30
C LYS A 180 -5.23 -40.30 -10.36
N HIS A 181 -6.16 -39.35 -10.45
CA HIS A 181 -7.36 -39.42 -11.24
C HIS A 181 -7.40 -38.49 -12.45
N THR A 182 -6.40 -37.62 -12.60
CA THR A 182 -6.34 -36.68 -13.71
C THR A 182 -5.40 -37.18 -14.78
N TYR A 183 -5.89 -37.19 -16.03
CA TYR A 183 -5.00 -37.46 -17.17
C TYR A 183 -4.21 -36.19 -17.50
N VAL A 184 -2.90 -36.30 -17.48
CA VAL A 184 -1.98 -35.22 -17.86
C VAL A 184 -0.98 -35.79 -18.87
N ARG A 185 -0.80 -35.12 -19.99
CA ARG A 185 0.22 -35.43 -20.98
C ARG A 185 1.28 -34.34 -20.95
N ILE A 186 2.50 -34.72 -20.58
CA ILE A 186 3.66 -33.84 -20.61
C ILE A 186 4.48 -34.19 -21.84
N ASN A 187 4.86 -33.18 -22.63
CA ASN A 187 5.71 -33.36 -23.79
C ASN A 187 7.09 -33.85 -23.33
N ASP A 188 7.71 -34.75 -24.11
CA ASP A 188 8.96 -35.42 -23.74
C ASP A 188 10.11 -34.45 -23.42
N ASN A 189 10.15 -33.30 -24.10
CA ASN A 189 11.12 -32.23 -23.84
C ASN A 189 11.04 -31.63 -22.44
N TRP A 190 9.90 -31.80 -21.73
CA TRP A 190 9.66 -31.24 -20.40
C TRP A 190 9.61 -32.28 -19.30
N LYS A 191 9.72 -33.57 -19.61
CA LYS A 191 9.68 -34.66 -18.61
C LYS A 191 10.83 -34.61 -17.61
N ASN A 192 11.97 -34.05 -18.02
CA ASN A 192 13.17 -33.94 -17.17
C ASN A 192 13.17 -32.67 -16.31
N CYS A 193 12.10 -31.87 -16.32
CA CYS A 193 12.01 -30.68 -15.48
C CYS A 193 11.72 -31.05 -14.02
N SER A 194 12.27 -30.28 -13.10
CA SER A 194 11.93 -30.37 -11.68
C SER A 194 10.57 -29.74 -11.43
N PHE A 195 9.56 -30.55 -11.20
CA PHE A 195 8.22 -30.07 -10.85
C PHE A 195 8.08 -29.89 -9.34
N LYS A 196 7.42 -28.80 -8.91
CA LYS A 196 7.12 -28.55 -7.49
C LYS A 196 6.37 -29.73 -6.85
N TYR A 197 5.48 -30.39 -7.60
CA TYR A 197 4.73 -31.54 -7.17
C TYR A 197 5.10 -32.75 -8.06
N PRO A 198 5.91 -33.69 -7.58
CA PRO A 198 6.22 -34.91 -8.32
C PRO A 198 4.95 -35.75 -8.51
N GLY A 199 4.91 -36.57 -9.56
CA GLY A 199 3.75 -37.44 -9.85
C GLY A 199 2.87 -36.99 -11.02
N TRP A 200 3.24 -35.92 -11.72
CA TRP A 200 2.64 -35.57 -13.01
C TRP A 200 3.16 -36.42 -14.16
N ILE A 201 4.37 -36.97 -14.04
CA ILE A 201 4.96 -37.91 -14.99
C ILE A 201 4.52 -39.30 -14.54
N LYS A 202 3.71 -39.95 -15.37
CA LYS A 202 3.31 -41.34 -15.20
C LYS A 202 4.04 -42.15 -16.29
N ASP A 203 4.66 -43.24 -15.90
CA ASP A 203 5.30 -44.21 -16.80
C ASP A 203 4.26 -44.85 -17.71
#